data_362bca0aec97c5084b51b7f9016a9c87
#
_entry.id   362bca0aec97c5084b51b7f9016a9c87
#
_cell.length_a   1.000
_cell.length_b   1.000
_cell.length_c   1.000
_cell.angle_alpha   90.00
_cell.angle_beta   90.00
_cell.angle_gamma   90.00
#
_symmetry.space_group_name_H-M   'P 1'
#
loop_
_entity.id
_entity.type
_entity.pdbx_description
1 polymer ?
#
loop_
_entity_poly.entity_id
_entity_poly.type
_entity_poly.pdbx_seq_one_letter_code
_entity_poly.pdbx_strand_id
1 'polypeptide(L)'
;MFINLYKNNIRIIIVLYIMDEKEKKQTNYISIGEATVLSGLCAQTLRKLADQNKIISYKTISGQRKFDKLNIIQMCSNVSSFHQRKDHTKINYIYTRVSSRKQSDDLERQIEFIKSQKPEYNTSYKLISDIGSGINFKRQGLITILDSCLQNNIGEVVIAHKDRLSRFGFDLIKLIIEKAGGKITIINDEQNKSTEQELAEDLLSIIHIYSCRQMGKRKYTKTKN
;
A
#
# COMPACT_ATOMS: atom_id res chain seq x y z
N MET A 1 -5.39 15.38 24.99
CA MET A 1 -5.73 16.39 23.96
C MET A 1 -5.12 16.09 22.58
N PHE A 2 -3.92 15.48 22.47
CA PHE A 2 -3.24 15.16 21.18
C PHE A 2 -3.85 14.00 20.38
N ILE A 3 -4.53 13.05 20.99
CA ILE A 3 -5.11 11.88 20.32
C ILE A 3 -6.32 12.24 19.43
N ASN A 4 -7.05 13.31 19.75
CA ASN A 4 -8.18 13.78 18.94
C ASN A 4 -7.78 14.53 17.68
N LEU A 5 -6.63 15.19 17.66
CA LEU A 5 -6.08 15.85 16.46
C LEU A 5 -5.63 14.83 15.39
N TYR A 6 -5.13 13.66 15.82
CA TYR A 6 -4.68 12.62 14.91
C TYR A 6 -5.84 11.91 14.20
N LYS A 7 -6.94 11.64 14.93
CA LYS A 7 -8.16 11.05 14.33
C LYS A 7 -8.84 11.98 13.32
N ASN A 8 -8.75 13.29 13.52
CA ASN A 8 -9.32 14.27 12.60
C ASN A 8 -8.52 14.39 11.30
N ASN A 9 -7.17 14.30 11.34
CA ASN A 9 -6.35 14.38 10.14
C ASN A 9 -6.50 13.16 9.22
N ILE A 10 -6.64 11.95 9.79
CA ILE A 10 -6.92 10.74 8.99
C ILE A 10 -8.32 10.82 8.37
N ARG A 11 -9.31 11.33 9.09
CA ARG A 11 -10.65 11.59 8.53
C ARG A 11 -10.62 12.60 7.40
N ILE A 12 -9.85 13.68 7.53
CA ILE A 12 -9.70 14.70 6.47
C ILE A 12 -9.03 14.12 5.23
N ILE A 13 -7.99 13.31 5.38
CA ILE A 13 -7.30 12.66 4.25
C ILE A 13 -8.23 11.65 3.55
N ILE A 14 -8.98 10.85 4.32
CA ILE A 14 -9.97 9.93 3.77
C ILE A 14 -11.12 10.69 3.11
N VAL A 15 -11.59 11.79 3.70
CA VAL A 15 -12.64 12.64 3.12
C VAL A 15 -12.15 13.33 1.84
N LEU A 16 -10.91 13.83 1.80
CA LEU A 16 -10.31 14.42 0.59
C LEU A 16 -10.14 13.37 -0.52
N TYR A 17 -9.73 12.15 -0.16
CA TYR A 17 -9.64 11.03 -1.12
C TYR A 17 -11.02 10.62 -1.67
N ILE A 18 -12.04 10.58 -0.81
CA ILE A 18 -13.43 10.27 -1.19
C ILE A 18 -14.07 11.44 -1.98
N MET A 19 -13.68 12.70 -1.71
CA MET A 19 -14.17 13.87 -2.46
C MET A 19 -13.55 13.95 -3.85
N ASP A 20 -12.27 13.56 -4.02
CA ASP A 20 -11.62 13.45 -5.34
C ASP A 20 -12.25 12.34 -6.21
N GLU A 21 -12.79 11.28 -5.60
CA GLU A 21 -13.60 10.27 -6.30
C GLU A 21 -15.01 10.76 -6.66
N LYS A 22 -15.57 11.70 -5.91
CA LYS A 22 -16.90 12.26 -6.21
C LYS A 22 -16.91 13.26 -7.37
N GLU A 23 -15.80 13.93 -7.65
CA GLU A 23 -15.68 14.82 -8.81
C GLU A 23 -15.46 14.06 -10.13
N LYS A 24 -15.00 12.82 -10.09
CA LYS A 24 -15.02 11.90 -11.23
C LYS A 24 -16.35 11.15 -11.35
N LYS A 25 -17.46 11.84 -11.38
CA LYS A 25 -18.75 11.33 -11.89
C LYS A 25 -18.69 11.16 -13.41
N GLN A 26 -17.73 10.40 -13.89
CA GLN A 26 -17.83 9.74 -15.17
C GLN A 26 -18.66 8.47 -14.96
N THR A 27 -19.71 8.33 -15.73
CA THR A 27 -20.70 7.25 -15.69
C THR A 27 -20.03 5.90 -15.42
N ASN A 28 -20.30 5.31 -14.24
CA ASN A 28 -19.82 3.98 -13.85
C ASN A 28 -20.37 2.85 -14.74
N TYR A 29 -21.18 3.20 -15.73
CA TYR A 29 -21.83 2.25 -16.63
C TYR A 29 -21.20 2.27 -18.02
N ILE A 30 -20.74 1.11 -18.46
CA ILE A 30 -20.05 0.88 -19.73
C ILE A 30 -20.94 0.13 -20.72
N SER A 31 -20.61 0.24 -22.01
CA SER A 31 -21.25 -0.52 -23.09
C SER A 31 -20.88 -2.00 -23.03
N ILE A 32 -21.65 -2.85 -23.76
CA ILE A 32 -21.33 -4.28 -23.83
C ILE A 32 -19.97 -4.54 -24.49
N GLY A 33 -19.57 -3.72 -25.47
CA GLY A 33 -18.26 -3.83 -26.10
C GLY A 33 -17.13 -3.55 -25.12
N GLU A 34 -17.22 -2.46 -24.33
CA GLU A 34 -16.24 -2.15 -23.30
C GLU A 34 -16.24 -3.21 -22.19
N ALA A 35 -17.42 -3.75 -21.83
CA ALA A 35 -17.54 -4.82 -20.85
C ALA A 35 -16.89 -6.13 -21.34
N THR A 36 -16.96 -6.47 -22.63
CA THR A 36 -16.28 -7.64 -23.21
C THR A 36 -14.76 -7.49 -23.18
N VAL A 37 -14.24 -6.30 -23.49
CA VAL A 37 -12.80 -6.01 -23.43
C VAL A 37 -12.30 -6.10 -21.98
N LEU A 38 -13.07 -5.53 -21.04
CA LEU A 38 -12.68 -5.48 -19.62
C LEU A 38 -12.71 -6.86 -18.95
N SER A 39 -13.70 -7.70 -19.29
CA SER A 39 -13.94 -9.00 -18.65
C SER A 39 -13.29 -10.18 -19.37
N GLY A 40 -12.92 -10.03 -20.63
CA GLY A 40 -12.51 -11.15 -21.48
C GLY A 40 -13.66 -12.12 -21.84
N LEU A 41 -14.91 -11.82 -21.45
CA LEU A 41 -16.08 -12.65 -21.71
C LEU A 41 -16.79 -12.20 -22.97
N CYS A 42 -17.36 -13.13 -23.71
CA CYS A 42 -18.15 -12.77 -24.89
C CYS A 42 -19.48 -12.09 -24.50
N ALA A 43 -20.03 -11.28 -25.41
CA ALA A 43 -21.24 -10.51 -25.19
C ALA A 43 -22.45 -11.37 -24.78
N GLN A 44 -22.55 -12.59 -25.30
CA GLN A 44 -23.63 -13.51 -24.98
C GLN A 44 -23.56 -13.98 -23.52
N THR A 45 -22.36 -14.30 -23.04
CA THR A 45 -22.13 -14.67 -21.62
C THR A 45 -22.47 -13.52 -20.68
N LEU A 46 -22.04 -12.30 -21.01
CA LEU A 46 -22.38 -11.10 -20.20
C LEU A 46 -23.89 -10.85 -20.11
N ARG A 47 -24.63 -11.02 -21.23
CA ARG A 47 -26.10 -10.94 -21.22
C ARG A 47 -26.73 -12.00 -20.33
N LYS A 48 -26.28 -13.27 -20.44
CA LYS A 48 -26.78 -14.37 -19.62
C LYS A 48 -26.52 -14.13 -18.13
N LEU A 49 -25.35 -13.66 -17.76
CA LEU A 49 -25.00 -13.34 -16.36
C LEU A 49 -25.85 -12.17 -15.83
N ALA A 50 -26.12 -11.17 -16.67
CA ALA A 50 -27.01 -10.05 -16.31
C ALA A 50 -28.47 -10.49 -16.15
N ASP A 51 -28.96 -11.40 -17.00
CA ASP A 51 -30.31 -11.96 -16.89
C ASP A 51 -30.46 -12.85 -15.65
N GLN A 52 -29.37 -13.46 -15.17
CA GLN A 52 -29.29 -14.20 -13.90
C GLN A 52 -29.06 -13.31 -12.67
N ASN A 53 -29.08 -11.99 -12.82
CA ASN A 53 -28.77 -11.02 -11.76
C ASN A 53 -27.39 -11.20 -11.10
N LYS A 54 -26.43 -11.84 -11.80
CA LYS A 54 -25.04 -12.01 -11.34
C LYS A 54 -24.15 -10.81 -11.64
N ILE A 55 -24.59 -9.95 -12.55
CA ILE A 55 -23.92 -8.70 -12.92
C ILE A 55 -24.93 -7.57 -12.88
N ILE A 56 -24.56 -6.46 -12.28
CA ILE A 56 -25.38 -5.25 -12.23
C ILE A 56 -25.43 -4.62 -13.62
N SER A 57 -26.63 -4.50 -14.18
CA SER A 57 -26.85 -3.89 -15.50
C SER A 57 -28.24 -3.28 -15.59
N TYR A 58 -28.41 -2.33 -16.50
CA TYR A 58 -29.73 -1.80 -16.86
C TYR A 58 -29.88 -1.68 -18.38
N LYS A 59 -31.11 -1.64 -18.86
CA LYS A 59 -31.42 -1.37 -20.27
C LYS A 59 -31.80 0.11 -20.43
N THR A 60 -31.20 0.76 -21.42
CA THR A 60 -31.62 2.13 -21.82
C THR A 60 -32.97 2.10 -22.50
N ILE A 61 -33.61 3.28 -22.67
CA ILE A 61 -34.86 3.43 -23.41
C ILE A 61 -34.71 2.90 -24.86
N SER A 62 -33.54 3.03 -25.45
CA SER A 62 -33.22 2.49 -26.77
C SER A 62 -32.95 0.97 -26.80
N GLY A 63 -33.17 0.26 -25.69
CA GLY A 63 -32.97 -1.19 -25.58
C GLY A 63 -31.51 -1.65 -25.41
N GLN A 64 -30.54 -0.74 -25.39
CA GLN A 64 -29.13 -1.08 -25.16
C GLN A 64 -28.89 -1.41 -23.68
N ARG A 65 -28.12 -2.49 -23.42
CA ARG A 65 -27.73 -2.85 -22.05
C ARG A 65 -26.43 -2.14 -21.66
N LYS A 66 -26.43 -1.52 -20.49
CA LYS A 66 -25.25 -0.93 -19.84
C LYS A 66 -24.90 -1.72 -18.60
N PHE A 67 -23.59 -1.86 -18.33
CA PHE A 67 -23.04 -2.70 -17.27
C PHE A 67 -22.28 -1.85 -16.27
N ASP A 68 -22.43 -2.13 -14.98
CA ASP A 68 -21.64 -1.48 -13.93
C ASP A 68 -20.17 -1.91 -14.03
N LYS A 69 -19.30 -0.94 -14.26
CA LYS A 69 -17.85 -1.18 -14.46
C LYS A 69 -17.17 -1.80 -13.25
N LEU A 70 -17.50 -1.29 -12.05
CA LEU A 70 -16.90 -1.79 -10.81
C LEU A 70 -17.34 -3.23 -10.51
N ASN A 71 -18.62 -3.53 -10.76
CA ASN A 71 -19.15 -4.88 -10.56
C ASN A 71 -18.49 -5.88 -11.51
N ILE A 72 -18.24 -5.51 -12.78
CA ILE A 72 -17.47 -6.36 -13.71
C ILE A 72 -16.03 -6.56 -13.23
N ILE A 73 -15.34 -5.51 -12.79
CA ILE A 73 -13.97 -5.63 -12.26
C ILE A 73 -13.94 -6.55 -11.05
N GLN A 74 -14.87 -6.40 -10.11
CA GLN A 74 -14.98 -7.25 -8.94
C GLN A 74 -15.25 -8.71 -9.30
N MET A 75 -16.13 -8.95 -10.28
CA MET A 75 -16.38 -10.31 -10.77
C MET A 75 -15.12 -10.93 -11.37
N CYS A 76 -14.37 -10.19 -12.17
CA CYS A 76 -13.11 -10.66 -12.77
C CYS A 76 -12.04 -10.93 -11.71
N SER A 77 -11.90 -10.07 -10.70
CA SER A 77 -10.96 -10.29 -9.58
C SER A 77 -11.35 -11.50 -8.73
N ASN A 78 -12.65 -11.73 -8.50
CA ASN A 78 -13.12 -12.93 -7.82
C ASN A 78 -12.87 -14.21 -8.64
N VAL A 79 -13.01 -14.15 -9.98
CA VAL A 79 -12.70 -15.30 -10.87
C VAL A 79 -11.19 -15.55 -10.92
N SER A 80 -10.37 -14.52 -10.91
CA SER A 80 -8.91 -14.64 -10.82
C SER A 80 -8.47 -15.33 -9.52
N SER A 81 -9.18 -15.10 -8.42
CA SER A 81 -8.93 -15.81 -7.15
C SER A 81 -9.32 -17.30 -7.19
N PHE A 82 -10.26 -17.69 -8.05
CA PHE A 82 -10.59 -19.12 -8.28
C PHE A 82 -9.56 -19.87 -9.13
N HIS A 83 -8.86 -19.18 -10.04
CA HIS A 83 -7.82 -19.79 -10.88
C HIS A 83 -6.42 -19.78 -10.24
N GLN A 84 -6.24 -19.04 -9.14
CA GLN A 84 -4.99 -19.01 -8.37
C GLN A 84 -5.07 -19.75 -7.04
N ARG A 85 -5.76 -20.89 -6.99
CA ARG A 85 -5.41 -21.93 -5.99
C ARG A 85 -4.18 -22.72 -6.47
N LYS A 86 -3.12 -22.04 -6.86
CA LYS A 86 -1.77 -22.54 -6.61
C LYS A 86 -1.54 -22.28 -5.13
N ASP A 87 -1.20 -23.32 -4.39
CA ASP A 87 -0.57 -23.19 -3.08
C ASP A 87 0.66 -22.30 -3.23
N HIS A 88 0.43 -20.99 -3.21
CA HIS A 88 1.53 -20.04 -3.08
C HIS A 88 2.04 -20.22 -1.65
N THR A 89 3.15 -20.93 -1.52
CA THR A 89 3.89 -21.00 -0.26
C THR A 89 4.08 -19.58 0.21
N LYS A 90 3.44 -19.24 1.34
CA LYS A 90 3.54 -17.91 1.93
C LYS A 90 5.00 -17.61 2.21
N ILE A 91 5.44 -16.41 1.82
CA ILE A 91 6.82 -15.95 2.01
C ILE A 91 6.88 -15.19 3.32
N ASN A 92 7.78 -15.63 4.19
CA ASN A 92 8.10 -14.94 5.43
C ASN A 92 9.29 -14.00 5.22
N TYR A 93 9.23 -12.83 5.84
CA TYR A 93 10.25 -11.80 5.70
C TYR A 93 10.81 -11.37 7.04
N ILE A 94 12.11 -11.14 7.09
CA ILE A 94 12.76 -10.29 8.09
C ILE A 94 13.01 -8.95 7.42
N TYR A 95 12.49 -7.86 8.01
CA TYR A 95 12.71 -6.54 7.48
C TYR A 95 13.52 -5.69 8.46
N THR A 96 14.59 -5.10 7.94
CA THR A 96 15.48 -4.20 8.67
C THR A 96 15.68 -2.90 7.90
N ARG A 97 15.98 -1.83 8.62
CA ARG A 97 16.19 -0.51 8.01
C ARG A 97 17.11 0.37 8.83
N VAL A 98 17.94 1.13 8.13
CA VAL A 98 18.68 2.28 8.66
C VAL A 98 18.44 3.51 7.80
N SER A 99 18.64 4.70 8.37
CA SER A 99 18.39 5.98 7.66
C SER A 99 19.47 6.28 6.64
N SER A 100 20.72 5.91 6.91
CA SER A 100 21.87 6.21 6.06
C SER A 100 22.85 5.02 5.96
N ARG A 101 23.71 5.06 4.93
CA ARG A 101 24.77 4.06 4.74
C ARG A 101 25.80 4.07 5.87
N LYS A 102 25.94 5.16 6.60
CA LYS A 102 26.88 5.26 7.75
C LYS A 102 26.46 4.38 8.93
N GLN A 103 25.22 3.90 8.93
CA GLN A 103 24.64 3.06 9.97
C GLN A 103 24.64 1.57 9.56
N SER A 104 25.58 1.12 8.71
CA SER A 104 25.69 -0.29 8.31
C SER A 104 25.83 -1.23 9.51
N ASP A 105 26.60 -0.85 10.52
CA ASP A 105 26.82 -1.65 11.73
C ASP A 105 25.51 -1.81 12.54
N ASP A 106 24.64 -0.78 12.53
CA ASP A 106 23.32 -0.85 13.15
C ASP A 106 22.39 -1.79 12.38
N LEU A 107 22.53 -1.83 11.05
CA LEU A 107 21.78 -2.74 10.20
C LEU A 107 22.15 -4.21 10.49
N GLU A 108 23.44 -4.49 10.59
CA GLU A 108 23.95 -5.82 10.92
C GLU A 108 23.50 -6.25 12.33
N ARG A 109 23.59 -5.37 13.32
CA ARG A 109 23.09 -5.64 14.68
C ARG A 109 21.61 -5.97 14.71
N GLN A 110 20.77 -5.24 13.93
CA GLN A 110 19.35 -5.56 13.81
C GLN A 110 19.11 -6.95 13.24
N ILE A 111 19.87 -7.33 12.20
CA ILE A 111 19.77 -8.64 11.56
C ILE A 111 20.14 -9.76 12.54
N GLU A 112 21.27 -9.62 13.21
CA GLU A 112 21.75 -10.60 14.18
C GLU A 112 20.79 -10.74 15.36
N PHE A 113 20.31 -9.61 15.89
CA PHE A 113 19.34 -9.60 16.97
C PHE A 113 18.06 -10.35 16.58
N ILE A 114 17.47 -10.07 15.42
CA ILE A 114 16.26 -10.77 14.97
C ILE A 114 16.54 -12.26 14.79
N LYS A 115 17.63 -12.62 14.16
CA LYS A 115 18.01 -14.01 13.90
C LYS A 115 18.29 -14.82 15.15
N SER A 116 18.79 -14.17 16.22
CA SER A 116 19.06 -14.81 17.51
C SER A 116 17.79 -15.19 18.27
N GLN A 117 16.64 -14.56 17.95
CA GLN A 117 15.40 -14.78 18.69
C GLN A 117 14.79 -16.16 18.42
N LYS A 118 14.92 -16.67 17.20
CA LYS A 118 14.42 -18.01 16.80
C LYS A 118 15.30 -18.63 15.72
N PRO A 119 15.61 -19.93 15.81
CA PRO A 119 16.38 -20.65 14.80
C PRO A 119 15.74 -20.60 13.40
N GLU A 120 14.41 -20.58 13.33
CA GLU A 120 13.63 -20.54 12.08
C GLU A 120 13.90 -19.28 11.25
N TYR A 121 14.27 -18.16 11.89
CA TYR A 121 14.59 -16.91 11.22
C TYR A 121 15.84 -16.98 10.35
N ASN A 122 16.70 -17.97 10.59
CA ASN A 122 17.90 -18.17 9.78
C ASN A 122 17.65 -18.95 8.48
N THR A 123 16.61 -19.79 8.43
CA THR A 123 16.40 -20.76 7.34
C THR A 123 15.14 -20.53 6.51
N SER A 124 14.07 -20.07 7.14
CA SER A 124 12.74 -20.03 6.52
C SER A 124 12.28 -18.60 6.17
N TYR A 125 13.08 -17.58 6.47
CA TYR A 125 12.72 -16.18 6.26
C TYR A 125 13.62 -15.49 5.25
N LYS A 126 13.01 -14.73 4.35
CA LYS A 126 13.74 -13.91 3.38
C LYS A 126 14.12 -12.58 4.04
N LEU A 127 15.42 -12.30 4.09
CA LEU A 127 15.93 -11.04 4.61
C LEU A 127 15.74 -9.92 3.57
N ILE A 128 15.16 -8.80 4.00
CA ILE A 128 15.05 -7.56 3.25
C ILE A 128 15.61 -6.43 4.11
N SER A 129 16.53 -5.66 3.54
CA SER A 129 17.16 -4.53 4.19
C SER A 129 17.03 -3.28 3.33
N ASP A 130 16.56 -2.18 3.91
CA ASP A 130 16.48 -0.89 3.25
C ASP A 130 17.40 0.14 3.89
N ILE A 131 17.98 1.00 3.06
CA ILE A 131 18.71 2.21 3.51
C ILE A 131 17.88 3.40 3.05
N GLY A 132 17.32 4.13 4.00
CA GLY A 132 16.50 5.31 3.72
C GLY A 132 15.60 5.70 4.89
N SER A 133 15.06 6.92 4.82
CA SER A 133 14.20 7.48 5.84
C SER A 133 12.94 6.64 6.10
N GLY A 134 12.49 6.60 7.36
CA GLY A 134 11.26 5.92 7.78
C GLY A 134 9.97 6.52 7.21
N ILE A 135 10.03 7.73 6.65
CA ILE A 135 8.91 8.40 5.96
C ILE A 135 8.89 8.14 4.45
N ASN A 136 9.94 7.53 3.90
CA ASN A 136 10.00 7.22 2.48
C ASN A 136 9.31 5.89 2.17
N PHE A 137 8.12 5.94 1.60
CA PHE A 137 7.38 4.74 1.17
C PHE A 137 7.87 4.14 -0.16
N LYS A 138 8.81 4.80 -0.87
CA LYS A 138 9.38 4.29 -2.13
C LYS A 138 10.60 3.39 -1.92
N ARG A 139 10.86 2.94 -0.70
CA ARG A 139 11.93 1.99 -0.39
C ARG A 139 11.64 0.66 -1.05
N GLN A 140 12.64 0.11 -1.72
CA GLN A 140 12.48 -1.09 -2.55
C GLN A 140 12.06 -2.32 -1.75
N GLY A 141 12.61 -2.49 -0.55
CA GLY A 141 12.23 -3.59 0.33
C GLY A 141 10.80 -3.49 0.84
N LEU A 142 10.35 -2.28 1.21
CA LEU A 142 8.96 -2.06 1.59
C LEU A 142 8.01 -2.34 0.42
N ILE A 143 8.35 -1.88 -0.80
CA ILE A 143 7.57 -2.16 -2.01
C ILE A 143 7.47 -3.68 -2.23
N THR A 144 8.57 -4.43 -2.09
CA THR A 144 8.58 -5.89 -2.24
C THR A 144 7.61 -6.58 -1.26
N ILE A 145 7.53 -6.11 -0.02
CA ILE A 145 6.58 -6.63 0.98
C ILE A 145 5.14 -6.31 0.55
N LEU A 146 4.87 -5.08 0.11
CA LEU A 146 3.53 -4.67 -0.34
C LEU A 146 3.10 -5.41 -1.61
N ASP A 147 4.01 -5.67 -2.55
CA ASP A 147 3.74 -6.48 -3.75
C ASP A 147 3.37 -7.93 -3.37
N SER A 148 4.05 -8.49 -2.34
CA SER A 148 3.68 -9.80 -1.81
C SER A 148 2.29 -9.80 -1.18
N CYS A 149 1.87 -8.70 -0.57
CA CYS A 149 0.49 -8.53 -0.08
C CYS A 149 -0.51 -8.54 -1.24
N LEU A 150 -0.24 -7.78 -2.31
CA LEU A 150 -1.10 -7.72 -3.49
C LEU A 150 -1.23 -9.08 -4.20
N GLN A 151 -0.20 -9.91 -4.13
CA GLN A 151 -0.20 -11.26 -4.67
C GLN A 151 -0.79 -12.31 -3.70
N ASN A 152 -1.22 -11.93 -2.49
CA ASN A 152 -1.72 -12.82 -1.43
C ASN A 152 -0.74 -13.94 -1.06
N ASN A 153 0.58 -13.72 -1.23
CA ASN A 153 1.62 -14.68 -0.89
C ASN A 153 2.45 -14.28 0.34
N ILE A 154 2.02 -13.24 1.07
CA ILE A 154 2.65 -12.78 2.30
C ILE A 154 2.35 -13.72 3.46
N GLY A 155 3.38 -14.09 4.22
CA GLY A 155 3.29 -14.84 5.47
C GLY A 155 3.51 -13.93 6.67
N GLU A 156 4.63 -14.11 7.34
CA GLU A 156 5.04 -13.31 8.50
C GLU A 156 6.08 -12.25 8.10
N VAL A 157 5.92 -11.04 8.63
CA VAL A 157 6.93 -9.99 8.54
C VAL A 157 7.46 -9.72 9.95
N VAL A 158 8.73 -10.00 10.18
CA VAL A 158 9.41 -9.81 11.46
C VAL A 158 10.24 -8.54 11.42
N ILE A 159 10.08 -7.70 12.42
CA ILE A 159 10.81 -6.43 12.57
C ILE A 159 11.30 -6.26 14.01
N ALA A 160 12.44 -5.59 14.19
CA ALA A 160 12.96 -5.30 15.52
C ALA A 160 12.08 -4.26 16.26
N HIS A 161 11.66 -3.21 15.57
CA HIS A 161 10.79 -2.17 16.11
C HIS A 161 9.88 -1.61 15.01
N LYS A 162 8.67 -1.12 15.37
CA LYS A 162 7.68 -0.59 14.40
C LYS A 162 8.23 0.51 13.51
N ASP A 163 9.12 1.37 14.04
CA ASP A 163 9.72 2.49 13.29
C ASP A 163 10.68 2.01 12.19
N ARG A 164 11.14 0.77 12.24
CA ARG A 164 11.96 0.19 11.16
C ARG A 164 11.11 -0.06 9.92
N LEU A 165 9.86 -0.49 10.09
CA LEU A 165 8.96 -0.65 8.94
C LEU A 165 8.47 0.71 8.41
N SER A 166 7.98 1.57 9.29
CA SER A 166 7.55 2.92 8.91
C SER A 166 7.47 3.83 10.13
N ARG A 167 7.91 5.08 9.98
CA ARG A 167 7.80 6.10 11.02
C ARG A 167 6.36 6.58 11.19
N PHE A 168 5.69 6.80 10.07
CA PHE A 168 4.29 7.19 10.02
C PHE A 168 3.52 6.18 9.17
N GLY A 169 2.29 5.86 9.57
CA GLY A 169 1.44 4.94 8.83
C GLY A 169 1.75 3.45 9.05
N PHE A 170 2.46 3.08 10.13
CA PHE A 170 2.68 1.69 10.51
C PHE A 170 1.36 0.90 10.58
N ASP A 171 0.33 1.47 11.21
CA ASP A 171 -0.97 0.82 11.35
C ASP A 171 -1.67 0.56 10.00
N LEU A 172 -1.45 1.44 9.01
CA LEU A 172 -1.94 1.23 7.65
C LEU A 172 -1.23 0.05 6.97
N ILE A 173 0.10 -0.01 7.06
CA ILE A 173 0.88 -1.11 6.49
C ILE A 173 0.51 -2.43 7.17
N LYS A 174 0.35 -2.42 8.49
CA LYS A 174 -0.11 -3.57 9.27
C LYS A 174 -1.46 -4.06 8.78
N LEU A 175 -2.42 -3.15 8.61
CA LEU A 175 -3.75 -3.49 8.10
C LEU A 175 -3.69 -4.13 6.71
N ILE A 176 -2.83 -3.62 5.81
CA ILE A 176 -2.65 -4.18 4.46
C ILE A 176 -2.11 -5.62 4.54
N ILE A 177 -1.07 -5.86 5.37
CA ILE A 177 -0.48 -7.18 5.54
C ILE A 177 -1.50 -8.17 6.12
N GLU A 178 -2.24 -7.75 7.16
CA GLU A 178 -3.27 -8.59 7.79
C GLU A 178 -4.44 -8.91 6.84
N LYS A 179 -4.88 -7.94 6.02
CA LYS A 179 -5.90 -8.16 4.99
C LYS A 179 -5.45 -9.09 3.88
N ALA A 180 -4.15 -9.13 3.58
CA ALA A 180 -3.55 -10.10 2.66
C ALA A 180 -3.32 -11.50 3.29
N GLY A 181 -3.75 -11.70 4.54
CA GLY A 181 -3.60 -12.97 5.27
C GLY A 181 -2.20 -13.21 5.83
N GLY A 182 -1.37 -12.16 5.94
CA GLY A 182 -0.09 -12.17 6.63
C GLY A 182 -0.21 -11.70 8.08
N LYS A 183 0.91 -11.68 8.80
CA LYS A 183 1.02 -11.11 10.15
C LYS A 183 2.32 -10.31 10.30
N ILE A 184 2.34 -9.38 11.26
CA ILE A 184 3.56 -8.68 11.67
C ILE A 184 3.93 -9.10 13.09
N THR A 185 5.20 -9.46 13.27
CA THR A 185 5.80 -9.73 14.57
C THR A 185 6.85 -8.66 14.88
N ILE A 186 6.66 -7.97 16.00
CA ILE A 186 7.57 -6.94 16.50
C ILE A 186 8.30 -7.55 17.70
N ILE A 187 9.64 -7.54 17.66
CA ILE A 187 10.45 -8.15 18.72
C ILE A 187 10.66 -7.18 19.90
N ASN A 188 10.32 -5.87 19.72
CA ASN A 188 10.45 -4.81 20.73
C ASN A 188 11.88 -4.66 21.29
N ASP A 189 12.84 -4.51 20.39
CA ASP A 189 14.20 -4.17 20.78
C ASP A 189 14.30 -2.67 21.08
N GLU A 190 14.39 -2.33 22.34
CA GLU A 190 14.55 -0.94 22.81
C GLU A 190 15.86 -0.31 22.30
N GLN A 191 16.92 -1.11 22.10
CA GLN A 191 18.21 -0.63 21.57
C GLN A 191 18.16 -0.30 20.08
N ASN A 192 17.26 -0.95 19.34
CA ASN A 192 17.03 -0.71 17.92
C ASN A 192 15.87 0.28 17.64
N LYS A 193 15.39 0.96 18.66
CA LYS A 193 14.49 2.10 18.51
C LYS A 193 15.22 3.21 17.75
N SER A 194 14.54 3.88 16.84
CA SER A 194 15.14 5.02 16.15
C SER A 194 15.52 6.11 17.14
N THR A 195 16.71 6.67 16.96
CA THR A 195 17.19 7.76 17.80
C THR A 195 16.35 9.03 17.58
N GLU A 196 16.31 9.90 18.58
CA GLU A 196 15.71 11.25 18.45
C GLU A 196 16.32 12.04 17.29
N GLN A 197 17.60 11.79 17.02
CA GLN A 197 18.30 12.38 15.88
C GLN A 197 17.72 11.93 14.54
N GLU A 198 17.44 10.64 14.33
CA GLU A 198 16.77 10.16 13.11
C GLU A 198 15.39 10.80 12.93
N LEU A 199 14.65 10.98 14.03
CA LEU A 199 13.34 11.65 13.98
C LEU A 199 13.49 13.12 13.58
N ALA A 200 14.48 13.83 14.13
CA ALA A 200 14.77 15.22 13.80
C ALA A 200 15.15 15.37 12.32
N GLU A 201 16.00 14.49 11.79
CA GLU A 201 16.39 14.47 10.38
C GLU A 201 15.19 14.21 9.45
N ASP A 202 14.31 13.29 9.82
CA ASP A 202 13.07 13.03 9.07
C ASP A 202 12.14 14.26 9.05
N LEU A 203 11.97 14.95 10.17
CA LEU A 203 11.18 16.19 10.27
C LEU A 203 11.80 17.33 9.44
N LEU A 204 13.11 17.51 9.52
CA LEU A 204 13.83 18.52 8.71
C LEU A 204 13.67 18.25 7.22
N SER A 205 13.68 16.98 6.80
CA SER A 205 13.45 16.60 5.40
C SER A 205 12.06 17.00 4.93
N ILE A 206 11.02 16.82 5.75
CA ILE A 206 9.65 17.24 5.43
C ILE A 206 9.59 18.77 5.29
N ILE A 207 10.15 19.51 6.25
CA ILE A 207 10.19 20.97 6.25
C ILE A 207 10.92 21.49 5.01
N HIS A 208 12.05 20.87 4.67
CA HIS A 208 12.83 21.24 3.48
C HIS A 208 12.03 21.07 2.19
N ILE A 209 11.39 19.92 2.00
CA ILE A 209 10.54 19.64 0.82
C ILE A 209 9.39 20.65 0.74
N TYR A 210 8.74 20.96 1.87
CA TYR A 210 7.67 21.96 1.92
C TYR A 210 8.18 23.35 1.55
N SER A 211 9.29 23.78 2.12
CA SER A 211 9.90 25.09 1.86
C SER A 211 10.31 25.25 0.39
N CYS A 212 10.94 24.23 -0.20
CA CYS A 212 11.29 24.24 -1.62
C CYS A 212 10.06 24.38 -2.53
N ARG A 213 8.96 23.69 -2.22
CA ARG A 213 7.71 23.81 -2.96
C ARG A 213 7.08 25.18 -2.86
N GLN A 214 7.16 25.85 -1.69
CA GLN A 214 6.65 27.21 -1.51
C GLN A 214 7.51 28.25 -2.23
N MET A 215 8.85 28.12 -2.19
CA MET A 215 9.76 29.00 -2.91
C MET A 215 9.60 28.88 -4.43
N GLY A 216 9.41 27.68 -4.96
CA GLY A 216 9.18 27.45 -6.39
C GLY A 216 7.87 28.03 -6.93
N LYS A 217 6.92 28.39 -6.06
CA LYS A 217 5.66 29.05 -6.44
C LYS A 217 5.74 30.56 -6.56
N ARG A 218 6.84 31.20 -6.13
CA ARG A 218 7.03 32.64 -6.29
C ARG A 218 7.25 32.95 -7.77
N LYS A 219 6.23 33.49 -8.45
CA LYS A 219 6.38 34.09 -9.78
C LYS A 219 7.29 35.29 -9.66
N TYR A 220 8.45 35.27 -10.34
CA TYR A 220 9.25 36.43 -10.57
C TYR A 220 8.45 37.40 -11.43
N THR A 221 7.89 38.44 -10.85
CA THR A 221 7.43 39.62 -11.59
C THR A 221 8.67 40.32 -12.09
N LYS A 222 8.99 40.14 -13.39
CA LYS A 222 9.99 41.00 -14.07
C LYS A 222 9.45 42.44 -14.03
N THR A 223 10.04 43.29 -13.21
CA THR A 223 9.90 44.74 -13.33
C THR A 223 10.53 45.10 -14.67
N LYS A 224 9.70 45.51 -15.64
CA LYS A 224 10.19 46.19 -16.86
C LYS A 224 10.57 47.57 -16.45
N ASN A 225 11.87 47.89 -16.50
CA ASN A 225 12.37 49.27 -16.65
C ASN A 225 12.25 49.68 -18.10
#